data_48ec406db0b8a4a603b0702be8445fb5
#
_entry.id   48ec406db0b8a4a603b0702be8445fb5
#
_cell.length_a   1.000
_cell.length_b   1.000
_cell.length_c   1.000
_cell.angle_alpha   90.00
_cell.angle_beta   90.00
_cell.angle_gamma   90.00
#
_symmetry.space_group_name_H-M   'P 1'
#
loop_
_entity.id
_entity.type
_entity.pdbx_description
1 polymer ?
#
loop_
_entity_poly.entity_id
_entity_poly.type
_entity_poly.pdbx_seq_one_letter_code
_entity_poly.pdbx_strand_id
1 'polypeptide(L)'
;LHLLSRRQRQMCIRDSPETETYLRYVLDKYTGSQERFDEIWQLIVNNYDGYRFSTRGEKLFNATILTYFLKKFAVNKGEVPDEMIDENLRTDVNWLRRLTLSLANSKAMLDALIIDNGLAYNMADLSSKFNKQKFFDKNFYPISLFYLGMTTLQSNYRMALPNLTMRSIYMDYYNVLNRIDGGANRYVPTYERFVNDRCLEPLIQNYFEEYLGQFPAQVFDKINENFIRCSFFELVSRYLSSCYTFAIEQNNSEGRADFEMTGIPGTDYYTDDRLVEFKYYKAREAEKMLALNAPLPEHIEQVHRYANDTQKHFPNYHVRTYVAYICSNKGWRCWEV
;
A
#
# COMPACT_ATOMS: atom_id res chain seq x y z
N LEU A 1 -5.78 29.81 -5.51
CA LEU A 1 -5.00 28.72 -6.15
C LEU A 1 -3.55 28.75 -5.72
N HIS A 2 -2.87 29.88 -5.83
CA HIS A 2 -1.47 30.02 -5.41
C HIS A 2 -1.22 29.73 -3.90
N LEU A 3 -2.19 30.04 -3.04
CA LEU A 3 -2.08 29.79 -1.59
C LEU A 3 -2.25 28.32 -1.22
N LEU A 4 -3.16 27.59 -1.86
CA LEU A 4 -3.35 26.15 -1.62
C LEU A 4 -2.17 25.34 -2.17
N SER A 5 -1.71 25.64 -3.39
CA SER A 5 -0.54 24.98 -3.96
C SER A 5 0.76 25.32 -3.22
N ARG A 6 0.88 26.54 -2.64
CA ARG A 6 1.98 26.91 -1.76
C ARG A 6 1.95 26.12 -0.44
N ARG A 7 0.79 25.95 0.19
CA ARG A 7 0.67 25.13 1.40
C ARG A 7 0.98 23.66 1.14
N GLN A 8 0.52 23.10 0.01
CA GLN A 8 0.89 21.73 -0.37
C GLN A 8 2.38 21.57 -0.67
N ARG A 9 2.99 22.51 -1.39
CA ARG A 9 4.45 22.51 -1.62
C ARG A 9 5.25 22.70 -0.33
N GLN A 10 4.69 23.41 0.65
CA GLN A 10 5.30 23.53 1.98
C GLN A 10 5.03 22.30 2.86
N MET A 11 4.02 21.46 2.50
CA MET A 11 3.71 20.20 3.18
C MET A 11 4.47 18.99 2.59
N CYS A 12 5.20 19.17 1.50
CA CYS A 12 5.99 18.11 0.88
C CYS A 12 7.48 18.49 0.93
N ILE A 13 8.27 17.60 1.48
CA ILE A 13 9.71 17.73 1.60
C ILE A 13 10.34 16.86 0.51
N ARG A 14 11.32 17.39 -0.20
CA ARG A 14 12.20 16.61 -1.07
C ARG A 14 12.95 15.60 -0.20
N ASP A 15 13.48 14.50 -0.80
CA ASP A 15 14.50 13.67 -0.16
C ASP A 15 15.56 14.59 0.44
N SER A 16 15.32 15.01 1.68
CA SER A 16 16.14 16.07 2.17
C SER A 16 17.31 15.41 2.88
N PRO A 17 18.53 15.89 2.63
CA PRO A 17 19.70 15.58 3.46
C PRO A 17 19.40 15.75 4.95
N GLU A 18 18.43 16.59 5.27
CA GLU A 18 17.93 16.85 6.62
C GLU A 18 17.18 15.65 7.22
N THR A 19 16.31 14.98 6.43
CA THR A 19 15.59 13.77 6.87
C THR A 19 16.55 12.61 7.12
N GLU A 20 17.48 12.38 6.19
CA GLU A 20 18.52 11.37 6.36
C GLU A 20 19.41 11.68 7.57
N THR A 21 19.86 12.93 7.70
CA THR A 21 20.69 13.38 8.82
C THR A 21 19.97 13.17 10.15
N TYR A 22 18.69 13.51 10.22
CA TYR A 22 17.91 13.32 11.43
C TYR A 22 17.72 11.84 11.76
N LEU A 23 17.41 11.01 10.77
CA LEU A 23 17.26 9.57 10.94
C LEU A 23 18.55 8.92 11.44
N ARG A 24 19.70 9.26 10.83
CA ARG A 24 21.03 8.81 11.27
C ARG A 24 21.35 9.26 12.69
N TYR A 25 21.01 10.48 13.04
CA TYR A 25 21.17 11.00 14.40
C TYR A 25 20.37 10.19 15.42
N VAL A 26 19.11 9.85 15.13
CA VAL A 26 18.26 9.06 16.04
C VAL A 26 18.81 7.65 16.18
N LEU A 27 19.20 7.01 15.08
CA LEU A 27 19.77 5.67 15.08
C LEU A 27 21.07 5.62 15.87
N ASP A 28 22.00 6.54 15.62
CA ASP A 28 23.28 6.62 16.34
C ASP A 28 23.07 6.82 17.84
N LYS A 29 22.18 7.76 18.21
CA LYS A 29 21.90 8.10 19.60
C LYS A 29 21.29 6.94 20.41
N TYR A 30 20.40 6.17 19.83
CA TYR A 30 19.57 5.22 20.59
C TYR A 30 19.90 3.76 20.31
N THR A 31 20.33 3.41 19.12
CA THR A 31 20.61 2.01 18.73
C THR A 31 22.11 1.73 18.59
N GLY A 32 22.94 2.77 18.40
CA GLY A 32 24.37 2.62 18.10
C GLY A 32 24.68 1.91 16.78
N SER A 33 23.67 1.67 15.93
CA SER A 33 23.80 0.97 14.66
C SER A 33 23.29 1.82 13.50
N GLN A 34 24.13 1.95 12.47
CA GLN A 34 23.75 2.54 11.17
C GLN A 34 23.26 1.47 10.17
N GLU A 35 23.42 0.20 10.49
CA GLU A 35 23.02 -0.91 9.59
C GLU A 35 21.51 -0.92 9.31
N ARG A 36 20.71 -0.46 10.26
CA ARG A 36 19.25 -0.33 10.14
C ARG A 36 18.79 0.87 9.28
N PHE A 37 19.71 1.72 8.83
CA PHE A 37 19.33 2.95 8.13
C PHE A 37 18.56 2.64 6.83
N ASP A 38 19.10 1.76 6.01
CA ASP A 38 18.53 1.46 4.69
C ASP A 38 17.14 0.80 4.81
N GLU A 39 16.94 -0.05 5.80
CA GLU A 39 15.64 -0.68 6.12
C GLU A 39 14.59 0.37 6.54
N ILE A 40 14.95 1.24 7.49
CA ILE A 40 14.04 2.31 7.96
C ILE A 40 13.80 3.35 6.85
N TRP A 41 14.82 3.64 6.04
CA TRP A 41 14.68 4.53 4.89
C TRP A 41 13.71 3.97 3.87
N GLN A 42 13.84 2.69 3.52
CA GLN A 42 12.92 2.01 2.59
C GLN A 42 11.48 1.99 3.12
N LEU A 43 11.30 1.76 4.43
CA LEU A 43 9.99 1.85 5.08
C LEU A 43 9.39 3.25 4.94
N ILE A 44 10.17 4.30 5.19
CA ILE A 44 9.75 5.71 5.05
C ILE A 44 9.34 5.99 3.59
N VAL A 45 10.16 5.57 2.63
CA VAL A 45 9.88 5.76 1.19
C VAL A 45 8.58 5.07 0.80
N ASN A 46 8.38 3.82 1.16
CA ASN A 46 7.18 3.05 0.80
C ASN A 46 5.89 3.66 1.37
N ASN A 47 5.95 4.21 2.59
CA ASN A 47 4.77 4.70 3.28
C ASN A 47 4.47 6.19 3.03
N TYR A 48 5.47 7.03 2.71
CA TYR A 48 5.28 8.48 2.77
C TYR A 48 5.74 9.24 1.52
N ASP A 49 6.54 8.63 0.65
CA ASP A 49 6.96 9.22 -0.63
C ASP A 49 5.86 9.10 -1.70
N GLY A 50 6.11 9.60 -2.89
CA GLY A 50 5.31 9.38 -4.08
C GLY A 50 4.47 10.57 -4.53
N TYR A 51 4.51 11.71 -3.84
CA TYR A 51 3.75 12.89 -4.24
C TYR A 51 4.43 13.65 -5.37
N ARG A 52 3.71 13.89 -6.45
CA ARG A 52 4.14 14.70 -7.60
C ARG A 52 3.18 15.86 -7.85
N PHE A 53 3.72 17.05 -7.97
CA PHE A 53 2.98 18.27 -8.33
C PHE A 53 3.15 18.66 -9.80
N SER A 54 4.00 17.95 -10.50
CA SER A 54 4.22 18.03 -11.94
C SER A 54 4.47 16.63 -12.47
N THR A 55 3.99 16.32 -13.66
CA THR A 55 4.20 15.01 -14.31
C THR A 55 5.68 14.71 -14.65
N ARG A 56 6.50 15.76 -14.70
CA ARG A 56 7.97 15.68 -14.88
C ARG A 56 8.74 15.94 -13.59
N GLY A 57 8.03 16.22 -12.48
CA GLY A 57 8.64 16.49 -11.19
C GLY A 57 9.09 15.21 -10.48
N GLU A 58 10.03 15.38 -9.59
CA GLU A 58 10.47 14.33 -8.67
C GLU A 58 9.33 13.96 -7.71
N LYS A 59 9.42 12.77 -7.15
CA LYS A 59 8.58 12.35 -6.03
C LYS A 59 8.99 13.13 -4.78
N LEU A 60 8.03 13.42 -3.92
CA LEU A 60 8.22 14.20 -2.70
C LEU A 60 7.51 13.49 -1.54
N PHE A 61 8.07 13.60 -0.35
CA PHE A 61 7.41 13.18 0.87
C PHE A 61 6.29 14.12 1.28
N ASN A 62 5.25 13.56 1.89
CA ASN A 62 4.31 14.38 2.65
C ASN A 62 4.95 14.76 4.00
N ALA A 63 5.31 16.02 4.15
CA ALA A 63 6.01 16.53 5.34
C ALA A 63 5.25 16.27 6.64
N THR A 64 3.93 16.37 6.64
CA THR A 64 3.12 16.18 7.84
C THR A 64 3.22 14.75 8.36
N ILE A 65 3.05 13.77 7.46
CA ILE A 65 3.09 12.35 7.82
C ILE A 65 4.52 11.93 8.18
N LEU A 66 5.50 12.37 7.39
CA LEU A 66 6.91 12.09 7.66
C LEU A 66 7.35 12.66 9.00
N THR A 67 6.98 13.91 9.32
CA THR A 67 7.32 14.52 10.61
C THR A 67 6.70 13.78 11.78
N TYR A 68 5.47 13.28 11.63
CA TYR A 68 4.83 12.43 12.64
C TYR A 68 5.65 11.16 12.88
N PHE A 69 6.02 10.43 11.82
CA PHE A 69 6.84 9.23 11.93
C PHE A 69 8.17 9.54 12.63
N LEU A 70 8.92 10.52 12.15
CA LEU A 70 10.23 10.87 12.72
C LEU A 70 10.15 11.25 14.21
N LYS A 71 9.10 11.97 14.59
CA LYS A 71 8.85 12.32 16.00
C LYS A 71 8.58 11.07 16.84
N LYS A 72 7.70 10.18 16.37
CA LYS A 72 7.38 8.92 17.07
C LYS A 72 8.60 8.01 17.14
N PHE A 73 9.33 7.87 16.05
CA PHE A 73 10.57 7.10 15.97
C PHE A 73 11.63 7.58 17.00
N ALA A 74 11.78 8.89 17.15
CA ALA A 74 12.68 9.45 18.16
C ALA A 74 12.16 9.23 19.60
N VAL A 75 10.86 9.36 19.85
CA VAL A 75 10.24 9.08 21.15
C VAL A 75 10.38 7.61 21.51
N ASN A 76 10.23 6.73 20.56
CA ASN A 76 10.40 5.28 20.69
C ASN A 76 11.88 4.84 20.66
N LYS A 77 12.82 5.79 20.78
CA LYS A 77 14.27 5.52 20.85
C LYS A 77 14.83 4.74 19.67
N GLY A 78 14.32 4.98 18.46
CA GLY A 78 14.76 4.33 17.23
C GLY A 78 14.01 3.03 16.90
N GLU A 79 12.92 2.72 17.61
CA GLU A 79 12.00 1.65 17.23
C GLU A 79 10.89 2.17 16.33
N VAL A 80 10.49 1.34 15.37
CA VAL A 80 9.39 1.63 14.43
C VAL A 80 8.10 1.79 15.24
N PRO A 81 7.33 2.89 15.03
CA PRO A 81 6.07 3.06 15.73
C PRO A 81 5.02 2.06 15.24
N ASP A 82 4.20 1.53 16.15
CA ASP A 82 3.08 0.63 15.83
C ASP A 82 2.06 1.30 14.89
N GLU A 83 1.89 2.62 15.03
CA GLU A 83 0.99 3.41 14.19
C GLU A 83 1.80 4.27 13.22
N MET A 84 1.68 3.93 11.92
CA MET A 84 2.35 4.64 10.83
C MET A 84 1.65 5.96 10.46
N ILE A 85 0.45 6.21 10.97
CA ILE A 85 -0.39 7.37 10.62
C ILE A 85 -0.94 8.00 11.88
N ASP A 86 -0.85 9.34 11.98
CA ASP A 86 -1.51 10.12 13.03
C ASP A 86 -3.04 9.97 12.93
N GLU A 87 -3.71 9.77 14.06
CA GLU A 87 -5.19 9.77 14.14
C GLU A 87 -5.82 11.04 13.54
N ASN A 88 -5.11 12.18 13.61
CA ASN A 88 -5.58 13.41 12.98
C ASN A 88 -5.55 13.36 11.44
N LEU A 89 -4.66 12.57 10.85
CA LEU A 89 -4.66 12.31 9.41
C LEU A 89 -5.79 11.36 8.99
N ARG A 90 -6.28 10.53 9.90
CA ARG A 90 -7.54 9.79 9.70
C ARG A 90 -8.75 10.74 9.65
N THR A 91 -8.65 11.97 10.11
CA THR A 91 -9.70 12.99 9.89
C THR A 91 -9.82 13.39 8.41
N ASP A 92 -8.77 13.21 7.62
CA ASP A 92 -8.84 13.39 6.17
C ASP A 92 -9.71 12.31 5.50
N VAL A 93 -9.88 11.15 6.12
CA VAL A 93 -10.92 10.17 5.76
C VAL A 93 -12.32 10.78 5.86
N ASN A 94 -12.59 11.68 6.81
CA ASN A 94 -13.85 12.39 6.88
C ASN A 94 -14.06 13.34 5.70
N TRP A 95 -13.00 13.93 5.15
CA TRP A 95 -13.06 14.69 3.91
C TRP A 95 -13.32 13.80 2.71
N LEU A 96 -12.67 12.63 2.65
CA LEU A 96 -12.94 11.61 1.64
C LEU A 96 -14.42 11.18 1.71
N ARG A 97 -14.93 10.87 2.89
CA ARG A 97 -16.35 10.54 3.11
C ARG A 97 -17.28 11.68 2.68
N ARG A 98 -17.00 12.93 3.03
CA ARG A 98 -17.81 14.08 2.62
C ARG A 98 -17.82 14.30 1.12
N LEU A 99 -16.65 14.21 0.47
CA LEU A 99 -16.55 14.30 -0.99
C LEU A 99 -17.31 13.17 -1.65
N THR A 100 -17.18 11.95 -1.16
CA THR A 100 -17.83 10.78 -1.74
C THR A 100 -19.34 10.72 -1.47
N LEU A 101 -19.83 11.20 -0.33
CA LEU A 101 -21.27 11.33 -0.05
C LEU A 101 -21.95 12.33 -0.99
N SER A 102 -21.23 13.33 -1.45
CA SER A 102 -21.73 14.30 -2.45
C SER A 102 -21.67 13.76 -3.90
N LEU A 103 -21.00 12.61 -4.12
CA LEU A 103 -20.82 12.03 -5.45
C LEU A 103 -21.79 10.86 -5.68
N ALA A 104 -22.61 10.96 -6.69
CA ALA A 104 -23.52 9.87 -7.10
C ALA A 104 -22.77 8.57 -7.50
N ASN A 105 -21.45 8.64 -7.78
CA ASN A 105 -20.61 7.55 -8.26
C ASN A 105 -19.35 7.35 -7.43
N SER A 106 -19.44 7.45 -6.10
CA SER A 106 -18.29 7.25 -5.19
C SER A 106 -17.60 5.90 -5.38
N LYS A 107 -18.38 4.85 -5.66
CA LYS A 107 -17.83 3.52 -5.93
C LYS A 107 -16.99 3.49 -7.21
N ALA A 108 -17.45 4.12 -8.29
CA ALA A 108 -16.68 4.17 -9.54
C ALA A 108 -15.35 4.93 -9.38
N MET A 109 -15.30 5.93 -8.53
CA MET A 109 -14.07 6.65 -8.20
C MET A 109 -13.08 5.73 -7.46
N LEU A 110 -13.57 4.97 -6.49
CA LEU A 110 -12.72 4.02 -5.74
C LEU A 110 -12.26 2.87 -6.64
N ASP A 111 -13.14 2.33 -7.48
CA ASP A 111 -12.79 1.32 -8.47
C ASP A 111 -11.66 1.84 -9.37
N ALA A 112 -11.76 3.08 -9.87
CA ALA A 112 -10.72 3.69 -10.69
C ALA A 112 -9.36 3.83 -9.97
N LEU A 113 -9.36 4.20 -8.67
CA LEU A 113 -8.12 4.36 -7.91
C LEU A 113 -7.52 3.04 -7.44
N ILE A 114 -8.35 2.08 -7.02
CA ILE A 114 -7.90 0.82 -6.40
C ILE A 114 -7.72 -0.28 -7.44
N ILE A 115 -8.64 -0.39 -8.41
CA ILE A 115 -8.59 -1.44 -9.43
C ILE A 115 -7.78 -0.98 -10.63
N ASP A 116 -8.15 0.17 -11.23
CA ASP A 116 -7.53 0.68 -12.47
C ASP A 116 -6.22 1.43 -12.22
N ASN A 117 -5.86 1.63 -10.95
CA ASN A 117 -4.66 2.37 -10.51
C ASN A 117 -4.56 3.77 -11.15
N GLY A 118 -5.70 4.42 -11.37
CA GLY A 118 -5.69 5.78 -11.92
C GLY A 118 -7.05 6.41 -12.13
N LEU A 119 -7.23 7.60 -11.56
CA LEU A 119 -8.42 8.43 -11.69
C LEU A 119 -8.21 9.45 -12.81
N ALA A 120 -9.10 9.49 -13.79
CA ALA A 120 -9.03 10.45 -14.88
C ALA A 120 -9.30 11.88 -14.41
N TYR A 121 -8.55 12.84 -14.93
CA TYR A 121 -8.73 14.27 -14.68
C TYR A 121 -8.40 15.10 -15.93
N ASN A 122 -8.79 16.38 -15.92
CA ASN A 122 -8.45 17.33 -16.96
C ASN A 122 -7.43 18.35 -16.45
N MET A 123 -6.27 18.43 -17.10
CA MET A 123 -5.20 19.36 -16.74
C MET A 123 -5.65 20.83 -16.78
N ALA A 124 -6.54 21.20 -17.72
CA ALA A 124 -7.07 22.57 -17.79
C ALA A 124 -7.92 22.92 -16.56
N ASP A 125 -8.61 21.94 -15.98
CA ASP A 125 -9.38 22.15 -14.76
C ASP A 125 -8.45 22.34 -13.55
N LEU A 126 -7.34 21.63 -13.49
CA LEU A 126 -6.33 21.81 -12.46
C LEU A 126 -5.64 23.17 -12.55
N SER A 127 -5.27 23.62 -13.76
CA SER A 127 -4.41 24.80 -13.95
C SER A 127 -5.17 26.12 -13.93
N SER A 128 -6.40 26.18 -14.44
CA SER A 128 -7.08 27.46 -14.70
C SER A 128 -8.51 27.57 -14.19
N LYS A 129 -9.21 26.44 -13.99
CA LYS A 129 -10.64 26.46 -13.66
C LYS A 129 -10.97 26.17 -12.22
N PHE A 130 -10.06 25.55 -11.47
CA PHE A 130 -10.28 25.20 -10.08
C PHE A 130 -10.13 26.41 -9.15
N ASN A 131 -11.08 26.56 -8.23
CA ASN A 131 -11.05 27.57 -7.18
C ASN A 131 -11.69 27.01 -5.89
N LYS A 132 -11.59 27.74 -4.79
CA LYS A 132 -12.09 27.31 -3.49
C LYS A 132 -13.60 26.96 -3.48
N GLN A 133 -14.40 27.63 -4.31
CA GLN A 133 -15.85 27.38 -4.40
C GLN A 133 -16.18 26.04 -5.07
N LYS A 134 -15.28 25.56 -5.94
CA LYS A 134 -15.42 24.27 -6.65
C LYS A 134 -14.90 23.07 -5.89
N PHE A 135 -14.41 23.29 -4.67
CA PHE A 135 -13.77 22.22 -3.89
C PHE A 135 -14.71 21.02 -3.62
N PHE A 136 -16.01 21.28 -3.49
CA PHE A 136 -17.05 20.24 -3.29
C PHE A 136 -17.89 19.99 -4.54
N ASP A 137 -17.52 20.57 -5.68
CA ASP A 137 -18.23 20.35 -6.93
C ASP A 137 -17.90 18.94 -7.46
N LYS A 138 -18.96 18.19 -7.78
CA LYS A 138 -18.86 16.82 -8.30
C LYS A 138 -18.03 16.68 -9.59
N ASN A 139 -17.87 17.75 -10.35
CA ASN A 139 -17.07 17.73 -11.59
C ASN A 139 -15.57 17.97 -11.33
N PHE A 140 -15.22 18.44 -10.14
CA PHE A 140 -13.85 18.79 -9.76
C PHE A 140 -13.27 17.90 -8.65
N TYR A 141 -13.96 16.82 -8.27
CA TYR A 141 -13.51 15.97 -7.16
C TYR A 141 -12.10 15.38 -7.34
N PRO A 142 -11.61 14.98 -8.56
CA PRO A 142 -10.24 14.51 -8.70
C PRO A 142 -9.23 15.56 -8.26
N ILE A 143 -9.51 16.81 -8.62
CA ILE A 143 -8.66 17.96 -8.29
C ILE A 143 -8.73 18.28 -6.79
N SER A 144 -9.90 18.15 -6.19
CA SER A 144 -10.09 18.31 -4.74
C SER A 144 -9.28 17.27 -3.96
N LEU A 145 -9.32 15.99 -4.37
CA LEU A 145 -8.51 14.93 -3.77
C LEU A 145 -7.01 15.21 -3.90
N PHE A 146 -6.58 15.70 -5.05
CA PHE A 146 -5.19 16.11 -5.26
C PHE A 146 -4.78 17.25 -4.32
N TYR A 147 -5.62 18.29 -4.16
CA TYR A 147 -5.32 19.39 -3.25
C TYR A 147 -5.39 19.02 -1.78
N LEU A 148 -6.11 17.97 -1.42
CA LEU A 148 -6.09 17.38 -0.07
C LEU A 148 -4.85 16.49 0.18
N GLY A 149 -4.02 16.24 -0.83
CA GLY A 149 -2.89 15.31 -0.71
C GLY A 149 -3.32 13.84 -0.67
N MET A 150 -4.53 13.52 -1.15
CA MET A 150 -5.07 12.17 -1.18
C MET A 150 -4.72 11.42 -2.46
N THR A 151 -4.35 12.14 -3.52
CA THR A 151 -3.87 11.61 -4.80
C THR A 151 -2.65 12.38 -5.28
N THR A 152 -1.94 11.82 -6.24
CA THR A 152 -0.77 12.40 -6.89
C THR A 152 -0.90 12.37 -8.40
N LEU A 153 -0.14 13.20 -9.11
CA LEU A 153 -0.11 13.18 -10.57
C LEU A 153 0.68 11.95 -11.07
N GLN A 154 0.00 11.06 -11.75
CA GLN A 154 0.63 9.93 -12.44
C GLN A 154 1.03 10.32 -13.88
N SER A 155 0.13 11.01 -14.58
CA SER A 155 0.32 11.51 -15.95
C SER A 155 -0.46 12.80 -16.15
N ASN A 156 -0.43 13.35 -17.37
CA ASN A 156 -1.25 14.52 -17.74
C ASN A 156 -2.77 14.26 -17.72
N TYR A 157 -3.17 13.00 -17.57
CA TYR A 157 -4.57 12.58 -17.68
C TYR A 157 -5.03 11.73 -16.49
N ARG A 158 -4.10 11.27 -15.65
CA ARG A 158 -4.42 10.37 -14.53
C ARG A 158 -3.74 10.82 -13.24
N MET A 159 -4.48 10.67 -12.15
CA MET A 159 -4.01 10.75 -10.77
C MET A 159 -4.08 9.36 -10.15
N ALA A 160 -3.13 9.03 -9.28
CA ALA A 160 -3.04 7.74 -8.59
C ALA A 160 -2.86 7.93 -7.08
N LEU A 161 -2.88 6.84 -6.34
CA LEU A 161 -2.53 6.84 -4.92
C LEU A 161 -1.01 6.94 -4.78
N PRO A 162 -0.49 7.86 -3.95
CA PRO A 162 0.94 8.14 -3.89
C PRO A 162 1.75 7.02 -3.23
N ASN A 163 1.25 6.41 -2.17
CA ASN A 163 2.00 5.51 -1.29
C ASN A 163 1.10 4.53 -0.53
N LEU A 164 1.72 3.66 0.28
CA LEU A 164 1.02 2.62 1.05
C LEU A 164 0.03 3.21 2.05
N THR A 165 0.39 4.29 2.71
CA THR A 165 -0.49 4.99 3.66
C THR A 165 -1.81 5.39 3.01
N MET A 166 -1.76 6.01 1.83
CA MET A 166 -2.97 6.39 1.11
C MET A 166 -3.73 5.16 0.60
N ARG A 167 -3.02 4.11 0.15
CA ARG A 167 -3.66 2.86 -0.27
C ARG A 167 -4.46 2.22 0.87
N SER A 168 -3.88 2.14 2.07
CA SER A 168 -4.57 1.62 3.25
C SER A 168 -5.85 2.42 3.57
N ILE A 169 -5.78 3.75 3.58
CA ILE A 169 -6.92 4.64 3.82
C ILE A 169 -8.04 4.41 2.79
N TYR A 170 -7.69 4.36 1.51
CA TYR A 170 -8.68 4.18 0.46
C TYR A 170 -9.28 2.77 0.48
N MET A 171 -8.48 1.76 0.80
CA MET A 171 -8.95 0.40 0.89
C MET A 171 -9.86 0.18 2.10
N ASP A 172 -9.54 0.77 3.26
CA ASP A 172 -10.44 0.78 4.43
C ASP A 172 -11.80 1.41 4.09
N TYR A 173 -11.76 2.55 3.39
CA TYR A 173 -12.99 3.20 2.94
C TYR A 173 -13.78 2.35 1.92
N TYR A 174 -13.09 1.68 1.00
CA TYR A 174 -13.68 0.73 0.06
C TYR A 174 -14.39 -0.41 0.81
N ASN A 175 -13.76 -0.95 1.85
CA ASN A 175 -14.33 -1.98 2.71
C ASN A 175 -15.61 -1.51 3.40
N VAL A 176 -15.59 -0.31 3.96
CA VAL A 176 -16.78 0.30 4.60
C VAL A 176 -17.95 0.42 3.61
N LEU A 177 -17.70 0.93 2.39
CA LEU A 177 -18.74 1.08 1.35
C LEU A 177 -19.31 -0.26 0.86
N ASN A 178 -18.48 -1.30 0.82
CA ASN A 178 -18.90 -2.64 0.42
C ASN A 178 -19.42 -3.47 1.62
N ARG A 179 -19.47 -2.88 2.84
CA ARG A 179 -19.94 -3.53 4.07
C ARG A 179 -19.16 -4.80 4.40
N ILE A 180 -17.84 -4.76 4.16
CA ILE A 180 -16.96 -5.87 4.51
C ILE A 180 -16.81 -5.89 6.04
N ASP A 181 -17.12 -7.04 6.62
CA ASP A 181 -16.95 -7.26 8.05
C ASP A 181 -15.45 -7.41 8.40
N GLY A 182 -14.93 -6.44 9.13
CA GLY A 182 -13.57 -6.42 9.66
C GLY A 182 -13.45 -6.99 11.08
N GLY A 183 -14.46 -7.72 11.56
CA GLY A 183 -14.50 -8.25 12.93
C GLY A 183 -13.29 -9.12 13.27
N ALA A 184 -12.60 -8.78 14.36
CA ALA A 184 -11.35 -9.42 14.78
C ALA A 184 -11.46 -10.95 14.90
N ASN A 185 -12.59 -11.46 15.42
CA ASN A 185 -12.80 -12.90 15.61
C ASN A 185 -12.69 -13.73 14.31
N ARG A 186 -12.89 -13.10 13.14
CA ARG A 186 -12.79 -13.74 11.83
C ARG A 186 -11.33 -13.95 11.40
N TYR A 187 -10.43 -13.08 11.82
CA TYR A 187 -9.07 -13.01 11.32
C TYR A 187 -8.01 -13.37 12.36
N VAL A 188 -8.14 -12.87 13.59
CA VAL A 188 -7.14 -13.00 14.66
C VAL A 188 -6.60 -14.42 14.81
N PRO A 189 -7.41 -15.50 14.86
CA PRO A 189 -6.87 -16.86 15.07
C PRO A 189 -5.84 -17.28 14.01
N THR A 190 -6.06 -16.86 12.75
CA THR A 190 -5.13 -17.17 11.64
C THR A 190 -3.84 -16.37 11.77
N TYR A 191 -3.93 -15.11 12.19
CA TYR A 191 -2.75 -14.24 12.36
C TYR A 191 -1.93 -14.61 13.59
N GLU A 192 -2.56 -14.99 14.70
CA GLU A 192 -1.87 -15.55 15.87
C GLU A 192 -1.13 -16.85 15.51
N ARG A 193 -1.74 -17.71 14.72
CA ARG A 193 -1.08 -18.91 14.21
C ARG A 193 0.11 -18.57 13.32
N PHE A 194 -0.05 -17.63 12.39
CA PHE A 194 1.03 -17.18 11.50
C PHE A 194 2.25 -16.65 12.28
N VAL A 195 2.04 -15.89 13.34
CA VAL A 195 3.09 -15.36 14.21
C VAL A 195 3.94 -16.49 14.80
N ASN A 196 3.35 -17.67 15.07
CA ASN A 196 4.03 -18.82 15.64
C ASN A 196 4.69 -19.73 14.59
N ASP A 197 3.95 -20.13 13.56
CA ASP A 197 4.42 -21.14 12.58
C ASP A 197 4.97 -20.52 11.27
N ARG A 198 4.70 -19.23 11.07
CA ARG A 198 5.19 -18.45 9.92
C ARG A 198 4.83 -19.04 8.55
N CYS A 199 3.75 -19.80 8.48
CA CYS A 199 3.25 -20.36 7.22
C CYS A 199 2.31 -19.37 6.52
N LEU A 200 2.63 -18.98 5.27
CA LEU A 200 1.84 -17.98 4.51
C LEU A 200 0.52 -18.56 3.98
N GLU A 201 0.48 -19.84 3.64
CA GLU A 201 -0.69 -20.47 3.02
C GLU A 201 -1.99 -20.25 3.82
N PRO A 202 -2.05 -20.39 5.17
CA PRO A 202 -3.24 -20.09 5.95
C PRO A 202 -3.69 -18.62 5.87
N LEU A 203 -2.76 -17.67 5.68
CA LEU A 203 -3.13 -16.25 5.48
C LEU A 203 -3.84 -16.07 4.13
N ILE A 204 -3.34 -16.70 3.07
CA ILE A 204 -3.96 -16.65 1.73
C ILE A 204 -5.34 -17.33 1.77
N GLN A 205 -5.46 -18.48 2.48
CA GLN A 205 -6.73 -19.15 2.69
C GLN A 205 -7.74 -18.23 3.39
N ASN A 206 -7.38 -17.67 4.52
CA ASN A 206 -8.24 -16.78 5.30
C ASN A 206 -8.63 -15.53 4.51
N TYR A 207 -7.68 -14.93 3.77
CA TYR A 207 -7.96 -13.83 2.86
C TYR A 207 -9.00 -14.20 1.80
N PHE A 208 -8.86 -15.37 1.17
CA PHE A 208 -9.82 -15.81 0.16
C PHE A 208 -11.20 -16.12 0.75
N GLU A 209 -11.24 -16.93 1.81
CA GLU A 209 -12.49 -17.43 2.37
C GLU A 209 -13.23 -16.37 3.19
N GLU A 210 -12.51 -15.65 4.05
CA GLU A 210 -13.11 -14.75 5.02
C GLU A 210 -13.20 -13.30 4.53
N TYR A 211 -12.28 -12.85 3.70
CA TYR A 211 -12.32 -11.48 3.17
C TYR A 211 -12.95 -11.42 1.77
N LEU A 212 -12.36 -12.10 0.78
CA LEU A 212 -12.91 -12.09 -0.59
C LEU A 212 -14.28 -12.74 -0.67
N GLY A 213 -14.55 -13.77 0.15
CA GLY A 213 -15.84 -14.43 0.23
C GLY A 213 -17.03 -13.53 0.58
N GLN A 214 -16.79 -12.34 1.14
CA GLN A 214 -17.82 -11.36 1.46
C GLN A 214 -18.28 -10.53 0.25
N PHE A 215 -17.50 -10.51 -0.83
CA PHE A 215 -17.86 -9.75 -2.02
C PHE A 215 -18.87 -10.50 -2.90
N PRO A 216 -19.86 -9.78 -3.45
CA PRO A 216 -20.78 -10.38 -4.42
C PRO A 216 -20.04 -10.80 -5.71
N ALA A 217 -20.54 -11.87 -6.36
CA ALA A 217 -19.88 -12.50 -7.52
C ALA A 217 -19.51 -11.50 -8.64
N GLN A 218 -20.32 -10.47 -8.86
CA GLN A 218 -20.08 -9.46 -9.90
C GLN A 218 -18.81 -8.60 -9.67
N VAL A 219 -18.31 -8.55 -8.44
CA VAL A 219 -17.06 -7.83 -8.12
C VAL A 219 -15.87 -8.54 -8.75
N PHE A 220 -15.88 -9.88 -8.79
CA PHE A 220 -14.81 -10.70 -9.37
C PHE A 220 -14.62 -10.51 -10.87
N ASP A 221 -15.63 -10.00 -11.59
CA ASP A 221 -15.49 -9.63 -12.99
C ASP A 221 -14.69 -8.33 -13.19
N LYS A 222 -14.63 -7.47 -12.17
CA LYS A 222 -13.98 -6.17 -12.22
C LYS A 222 -12.56 -6.17 -11.64
N ILE A 223 -12.34 -6.83 -10.50
CA ILE A 223 -11.07 -6.83 -9.81
C ILE A 223 -9.95 -7.47 -10.65
N ASN A 224 -8.72 -7.15 -10.29
CA ASN A 224 -7.49 -7.58 -10.92
C ASN A 224 -6.38 -7.77 -9.88
N GLU A 225 -5.15 -8.05 -10.31
CA GLU A 225 -4.00 -8.23 -9.43
C GLU A 225 -3.74 -7.02 -8.53
N ASN A 226 -3.92 -5.80 -9.04
CA ASN A 226 -3.72 -4.60 -8.22
C ASN A 226 -4.69 -4.53 -7.04
N PHE A 227 -5.97 -4.91 -7.25
CA PHE A 227 -6.94 -5.02 -6.16
C PHE A 227 -6.50 -6.07 -5.14
N ILE A 228 -6.07 -7.24 -5.60
CA ILE A 228 -5.62 -8.33 -4.71
C ILE A 228 -4.45 -7.86 -3.85
N ARG A 229 -3.42 -7.27 -4.45
CA ARG A 229 -2.26 -6.71 -3.74
C ARG A 229 -2.67 -5.69 -2.68
N CYS A 230 -3.49 -4.71 -3.06
CA CYS A 230 -3.90 -3.63 -2.15
C CYS A 230 -4.78 -4.13 -1.00
N SER A 231 -5.74 -5.03 -1.28
CA SER A 231 -6.65 -5.54 -0.26
C SER A 231 -5.99 -6.57 0.67
N PHE A 232 -5.09 -7.40 0.14
CA PHE A 232 -4.29 -8.29 0.96
C PHE A 232 -3.36 -7.50 1.90
N PHE A 233 -2.64 -6.49 1.36
CA PHE A 233 -1.82 -5.59 2.16
C PHE A 233 -2.62 -4.93 3.28
N GLU A 234 -3.76 -4.36 2.98
CA GLU A 234 -4.56 -3.65 3.96
C GLU A 234 -5.02 -4.60 5.08
N LEU A 235 -5.45 -5.82 4.73
CA LEU A 235 -5.87 -6.81 5.71
C LEU A 235 -4.68 -7.28 6.58
N VAL A 236 -3.56 -7.66 5.96
CA VAL A 236 -2.38 -8.18 6.67
C VAL A 236 -1.76 -7.12 7.57
N SER A 237 -1.69 -5.87 7.10
CA SER A 237 -1.11 -4.77 7.87
C SER A 237 -1.88 -4.44 9.16
N ARG A 238 -3.19 -4.71 9.22
CA ARG A 238 -3.98 -4.53 10.45
C ARG A 238 -3.49 -5.38 11.62
N TYR A 239 -2.96 -6.57 11.34
CA TYR A 239 -2.64 -7.57 12.35
C TYR A 239 -1.14 -7.81 12.52
N LEU A 240 -0.33 -7.50 11.50
CA LEU A 240 1.10 -7.81 11.51
C LEU A 240 2.02 -6.58 11.45
N SER A 241 1.49 -5.36 11.52
CA SER A 241 2.31 -4.14 11.47
C SER A 241 3.26 -3.97 12.66
N SER A 242 3.04 -4.67 13.77
CA SER A 242 3.98 -4.74 14.89
C SER A 242 5.14 -5.72 14.68
N CYS A 243 5.02 -6.61 13.67
CA CYS A 243 5.99 -7.67 13.39
C CYS A 243 6.71 -7.45 12.07
N TYR A 244 6.02 -6.89 11.07
CA TYR A 244 6.49 -6.76 9.69
C TYR A 244 6.24 -5.38 9.12
N THR A 245 7.14 -4.95 8.26
CA THR A 245 6.93 -3.86 7.31
C THR A 245 6.49 -4.43 5.97
N PHE A 246 5.91 -3.58 5.11
CA PHE A 246 5.31 -4.04 3.86
C PHE A 246 5.77 -3.19 2.68
N ALA A 247 5.85 -3.83 1.50
CA ALA A 247 5.98 -3.17 0.22
C ALA A 247 5.01 -3.80 -0.79
N ILE A 248 4.50 -2.98 -1.70
CA ILE A 248 3.68 -3.43 -2.84
C ILE A 248 4.24 -2.81 -4.09
N GLU A 249 4.30 -3.56 -5.19
CA GLU A 249 4.64 -2.99 -6.48
C GLU A 249 3.63 -1.90 -6.87
N GLN A 250 4.12 -0.70 -7.16
CA GLN A 250 3.29 0.43 -7.55
C GLN A 250 3.08 0.54 -9.06
N ASN A 251 4.04 0.06 -9.86
CA ASN A 251 4.01 0.06 -11.32
C ASN A 251 4.86 -1.10 -11.83
N ASN A 252 4.37 -1.84 -12.82
CA ASN A 252 5.03 -2.99 -13.45
C ASN A 252 6.44 -2.70 -14.07
N SER A 253 7.00 -1.53 -13.87
CA SER A 253 8.28 -1.10 -14.47
C SER A 253 9.45 -1.07 -13.49
N GLU A 254 9.23 -1.26 -12.18
CA GLU A 254 10.28 -1.08 -11.17
C GLU A 254 10.94 -2.39 -10.69
N GLY A 255 10.48 -3.56 -11.20
CA GLY A 255 11.14 -4.83 -10.93
C GLY A 255 11.08 -5.28 -9.46
N ARG A 256 9.95 -5.11 -8.79
CA ARG A 256 9.70 -5.58 -7.41
C ARG A 256 8.65 -6.68 -7.40
N ALA A 257 8.67 -7.51 -6.34
CA ALA A 257 7.60 -8.45 -6.06
C ALA A 257 6.25 -7.74 -5.89
N ASP A 258 5.16 -8.42 -6.23
CA ASP A 258 3.80 -7.91 -6.08
C ASP A 258 3.49 -7.49 -4.64
N PHE A 259 3.99 -8.27 -3.69
CA PHE A 259 3.86 -8.01 -2.26
C PHE A 259 5.10 -8.54 -1.53
N GLU A 260 5.60 -7.75 -0.61
CA GLU A 260 6.74 -8.06 0.25
C GLU A 260 6.39 -7.74 1.70
N MET A 261 6.79 -8.62 2.61
CA MET A 261 6.71 -8.39 4.04
C MET A 261 8.04 -8.76 4.69
N THR A 262 8.65 -7.78 5.34
CA THR A 262 9.98 -7.86 5.94
C THR A 262 9.89 -7.67 7.45
N GLY A 263 10.51 -8.54 8.21
CA GLY A 263 10.50 -8.50 9.67
C GLY A 263 11.10 -7.20 10.21
N ILE A 264 10.43 -6.60 11.20
CA ILE A 264 10.87 -5.34 11.80
C ILE A 264 12.14 -5.56 12.62
N PRO A 265 13.18 -4.72 12.44
CA PRO A 265 14.38 -4.76 13.27
C PRO A 265 14.07 -4.61 14.76
N GLY A 266 14.68 -5.48 15.58
CA GLY A 266 14.44 -5.52 17.02
C GLY A 266 13.32 -6.45 17.46
N THR A 267 12.64 -7.12 16.53
CA THR A 267 11.66 -8.17 16.80
C THR A 267 12.23 -9.56 16.52
N ASP A 268 11.53 -10.62 16.97
CA ASP A 268 11.87 -12.01 16.66
C ASP A 268 11.69 -12.38 15.18
N TYR A 269 11.13 -11.44 14.38
CA TYR A 269 10.88 -11.57 12.95
C TYR A 269 11.97 -10.92 12.11
N TYR A 270 12.89 -10.20 12.75
CA TYR A 270 14.01 -9.59 12.04
C TYR A 270 14.74 -10.64 11.18
N THR A 271 15.07 -10.28 9.96
CA THR A 271 15.61 -11.16 8.91
C THR A 271 14.61 -12.12 8.24
N ASP A 272 13.36 -12.22 8.68
CA ASP A 272 12.34 -13.00 7.98
C ASP A 272 11.73 -12.13 6.86
N ASP A 273 11.96 -12.52 5.63
CA ASP A 273 11.47 -11.80 4.46
C ASP A 273 10.65 -12.71 3.54
N ARG A 274 9.51 -12.22 3.09
CA ARG A 274 8.57 -12.98 2.24
C ARG A 274 8.16 -12.18 1.05
N LEU A 275 8.43 -12.75 -0.12
CA LEU A 275 8.06 -12.22 -1.41
C LEU A 275 6.91 -13.04 -1.99
N VAL A 276 5.86 -12.38 -2.37
CA VAL A 276 4.67 -13.03 -2.95
C VAL A 276 4.38 -12.45 -4.32
N GLU A 277 4.32 -13.33 -5.31
CA GLU A 277 3.82 -13.03 -6.64
C GLU A 277 2.35 -13.42 -6.72
N PHE A 278 1.45 -12.44 -6.86
CA PHE A 278 0.03 -12.66 -7.02
C PHE A 278 -0.36 -12.78 -8.48
N LYS A 279 -1.25 -13.73 -8.78
CA LYS A 279 -1.90 -13.81 -10.10
C LYS A 279 -3.41 -13.91 -9.91
N TYR A 280 -4.12 -13.10 -10.67
CA TYR A 280 -5.57 -13.10 -10.66
C TYR A 280 -6.13 -13.66 -11.96
N TYR A 281 -6.93 -14.73 -11.84
CA TYR A 281 -7.57 -15.39 -12.98
C TYR A 281 -9.09 -15.21 -12.94
N LYS A 282 -9.66 -14.86 -14.09
CA LYS A 282 -11.12 -14.77 -14.25
C LYS A 282 -11.77 -16.15 -14.18
N ALA A 283 -13.09 -16.19 -13.95
CA ALA A 283 -13.85 -17.43 -13.77
C ALA A 283 -13.67 -18.46 -14.90
N ARG A 284 -13.49 -18.00 -16.14
CA ARG A 284 -13.26 -18.86 -17.33
C ARG A 284 -11.93 -19.63 -17.30
N GLU A 285 -10.94 -19.13 -16.56
CA GLU A 285 -9.60 -19.71 -16.47
C GLU A 285 -9.42 -20.48 -15.15
N ALA A 286 -10.35 -20.30 -14.21
CA ALA A 286 -10.22 -20.77 -12.83
C ALA A 286 -9.99 -22.27 -12.74
N GLU A 287 -10.81 -23.08 -13.42
CA GLU A 287 -10.71 -24.53 -13.37
C GLU A 287 -9.32 -25.04 -13.81
N LYS A 288 -8.81 -24.49 -14.92
CA LYS A 288 -7.48 -24.83 -15.44
C LYS A 288 -6.37 -24.47 -14.43
N MET A 289 -6.44 -23.28 -13.81
CA MET A 289 -5.41 -22.82 -12.89
C MET A 289 -5.47 -23.53 -11.54
N LEU A 290 -6.67 -23.86 -11.06
CA LEU A 290 -6.86 -24.63 -9.82
C LEU A 290 -6.41 -26.09 -9.94
N ALA A 291 -6.40 -26.66 -11.16
CA ALA A 291 -5.94 -28.01 -11.42
C ALA A 291 -4.42 -28.17 -11.42
N LEU A 292 -3.67 -27.07 -11.40
CA LEU A 292 -2.20 -27.11 -11.39
C LEU A 292 -1.67 -27.60 -10.05
N ASN A 293 -0.67 -28.47 -10.09
CA ASN A 293 0.07 -28.94 -8.91
C ASN A 293 1.25 -28.03 -8.52
N ALA A 294 1.69 -27.18 -9.44
CA ALA A 294 2.75 -26.19 -9.24
C ALA A 294 2.42 -24.91 -10.03
N PRO A 295 2.98 -23.76 -9.68
CA PRO A 295 2.77 -22.53 -10.45
C PRO A 295 3.47 -22.62 -11.80
N LEU A 296 3.09 -21.73 -12.72
CA LEU A 296 3.73 -21.64 -14.03
C LEU A 296 5.20 -21.19 -13.88
N PRO A 297 6.14 -21.76 -14.68
CA PRO A 297 7.57 -21.47 -14.54
C PRO A 297 7.92 -19.98 -14.59
N GLU A 298 7.25 -19.21 -15.46
CA GLU A 298 7.46 -17.78 -15.59
C GLU A 298 7.18 -16.99 -14.29
N HIS A 299 6.25 -17.43 -13.47
CA HIS A 299 5.92 -16.79 -12.19
C HIS A 299 6.96 -17.15 -11.12
N ILE A 300 7.48 -18.37 -11.16
CA ILE A 300 8.58 -18.81 -10.29
C ILE A 300 9.84 -18.01 -10.61
N GLU A 301 10.20 -17.89 -11.89
CA GLU A 301 11.35 -17.11 -12.33
C GLU A 301 11.22 -15.62 -11.93
N GLN A 302 10.01 -15.08 -12.00
CA GLN A 302 9.74 -13.71 -11.62
C GLN A 302 10.05 -13.48 -10.14
N VAL A 303 9.46 -14.26 -9.23
CA VAL A 303 9.64 -14.08 -7.78
C VAL A 303 11.08 -14.40 -7.35
N HIS A 304 11.75 -15.40 -7.96
CA HIS A 304 13.15 -15.71 -7.67
C HIS A 304 14.11 -14.60 -8.11
N ARG A 305 13.80 -13.86 -9.17
CA ARG A 305 14.60 -12.69 -9.58
C ARG A 305 14.59 -11.63 -8.49
N TYR A 306 13.44 -11.35 -7.91
CA TYR A 306 13.31 -10.39 -6.82
C TYR A 306 14.01 -10.89 -5.55
N ALA A 307 13.85 -12.17 -5.20
CA ALA A 307 14.56 -12.76 -4.08
C ALA A 307 16.07 -12.63 -4.19
N ASN A 308 16.61 -12.88 -5.38
CA ASN A 308 18.05 -12.72 -5.64
C ASN A 308 18.50 -11.27 -5.46
N ASP A 309 17.68 -10.30 -5.83
CA ASP A 309 18.01 -8.87 -5.66
C ASP A 309 17.93 -8.45 -4.19
N THR A 310 16.89 -8.89 -3.45
CA THR A 310 16.81 -8.70 -2.00
C THR A 310 18.01 -9.33 -1.29
N GLN A 311 18.35 -10.58 -1.61
CA GLN A 311 19.46 -11.29 -0.97
C GLN A 311 20.84 -10.66 -1.24
N LYS A 312 21.03 -9.98 -2.37
CA LYS A 312 22.26 -9.20 -2.64
C LYS A 312 22.38 -7.97 -1.73
N HIS A 313 21.26 -7.28 -1.48
CA HIS A 313 21.24 -6.08 -0.64
C HIS A 313 21.23 -6.42 0.86
N PHE A 314 20.56 -7.50 1.24
CA PHE A 314 20.40 -7.98 2.60
C PHE A 314 20.84 -9.45 2.74
N PRO A 315 22.16 -9.74 2.74
CA PRO A 315 22.66 -11.12 2.73
C PRO A 315 22.24 -11.99 3.92
N ASN A 316 21.89 -11.36 5.04
CA ASN A 316 21.49 -12.02 6.27
C ASN A 316 20.00 -12.34 6.34
N TYR A 317 19.20 -11.95 5.34
CA TYR A 317 17.77 -12.20 5.32
C TYR A 317 17.45 -13.63 4.91
N HIS A 318 16.46 -14.21 5.55
CA HIS A 318 15.86 -15.49 5.20
C HIS A 318 14.69 -15.25 4.25
N VAL A 319 15.02 -15.08 2.96
CA VAL A 319 14.03 -14.78 1.92
C VAL A 319 13.29 -16.05 1.55
N ARG A 320 11.96 -16.03 1.70
CA ARG A 320 11.04 -17.07 1.23
C ARG A 320 10.19 -16.53 0.10
N THR A 321 10.00 -17.34 -0.91
CA THR A 321 9.28 -16.96 -2.13
C THR A 321 7.99 -17.75 -2.28
N TYR A 322 6.93 -17.05 -2.67
CA TYR A 322 5.61 -17.62 -2.82
C TYR A 322 4.97 -17.17 -4.13
N VAL A 323 4.21 -18.07 -4.74
CA VAL A 323 3.31 -17.75 -5.85
C VAL A 323 1.89 -18.05 -5.41
N ALA A 324 1.01 -17.05 -5.45
CA ALA A 324 -0.38 -17.16 -5.03
C ALA A 324 -1.34 -16.87 -6.19
N TYR A 325 -2.17 -17.84 -6.53
CA TYR A 325 -3.23 -17.72 -7.53
C TYR A 325 -4.58 -17.50 -6.86
N ILE A 326 -5.23 -16.42 -7.23
CA ILE A 326 -6.62 -16.15 -6.85
C ILE A 326 -7.47 -16.32 -8.10
N CYS A 327 -8.32 -17.33 -8.10
CA CYS A 327 -9.09 -17.75 -9.26
C CYS A 327 -10.56 -17.30 -9.13
N SER A 328 -10.83 -16.02 -9.38
CA SER A 328 -12.15 -15.42 -9.21
C SER A 328 -12.74 -15.74 -7.81
N ASN A 329 -13.99 -16.11 -7.73
CA ASN A 329 -14.66 -16.63 -6.52
C ASN A 329 -14.68 -18.18 -6.48
N LYS A 330 -13.83 -18.85 -7.26
CA LYS A 330 -13.85 -20.31 -7.41
C LYS A 330 -12.85 -21.02 -6.52
N GLY A 331 -11.74 -20.37 -6.18
CA GLY A 331 -10.72 -20.97 -5.35
C GLY A 331 -9.40 -20.21 -5.41
N TRP A 332 -8.42 -20.76 -4.74
CA TRP A 332 -7.08 -20.23 -4.63
C TRP A 332 -6.04 -21.36 -4.64
N ARG A 333 -4.81 -21.01 -4.89
CA ARG A 333 -3.62 -21.84 -4.71
C ARG A 333 -2.48 -20.98 -4.16
N CYS A 334 -1.66 -21.57 -3.32
CA CYS A 334 -0.43 -20.94 -2.83
C CYS A 334 0.68 -21.99 -2.77
N TRP A 335 1.86 -21.65 -3.26
CA TRP A 335 3.03 -22.52 -3.23
C TRP A 335 4.23 -21.73 -2.74
N GLU A 336 4.99 -22.32 -1.84
CA GLU A 336 6.35 -21.90 -1.53
C GLU A 336 7.27 -22.48 -2.63
N VAL A 337 8.11 -21.65 -3.26
CA VAL A 337 8.88 -22.01 -4.46
C VAL A 337 10.34 -21.61 -4.34
#